data_3a7518c1d951e98493f99eef288a22de
#
_entry.id   3a7518c1d951e98493f99eef288a22de
#
_cell.length_a   1.000
_cell.length_b   1.000
_cell.length_c   1.000
_cell.angle_alpha   90.00
_cell.angle_beta   90.00
_cell.angle_gamma   90.00
#
_symmetry.space_group_name_H-M   'P 1'
#
loop_
_entity.id
_entity.type
_entity.pdbx_description
1 polymer ?
#
loop_
_entity_poly.entity_id
_entity_poly.type
_entity_poly.pdbx_seq_one_letter_code
_entity_poly.pdbx_strand_id
1 'polypeptide(L)'
;MTTLGLALGGGGARGLAHIGVLRVLETDGVRPGVIAGTSMGGLIGAFFAAGLSADAIENIASHVSWRSLLELRPGSGLLRGSAFEAMLAQHLPRTFEELSIPLIVTATDVLTGRLVYLYKGDLLSALRATSAYPGAVDPVHREGRLLADGGILNQVPVDAALFLGAAKVIAVDVTTPAPLDMPARRRFLLWRRAGEERPRSDASSGLSPIRALTRALDIMQAQLTDTRLSLYKPDLLLRPSLEGIELMSFRRVDTAIKAGEHEAFAHRDDLIALAGMPRRAPAMLPQEEGDA
;
A
#
# COMPACT_ATOMS: atom_id res chain seq x y z
N MET A 1 11.04 19.78 17.88
CA MET A 1 11.20 18.37 17.48
C MET A 1 10.95 18.29 16.00
N THR A 2 11.76 17.55 15.26
CA THR A 2 11.61 17.38 13.81
C THR A 2 10.40 16.47 13.54
N THR A 3 9.42 16.93 12.73
CA THR A 3 8.22 16.14 12.43
C THR A 3 8.56 14.97 11.51
N LEU A 4 8.34 13.75 11.98
CA LEU A 4 8.50 12.53 11.20
C LEU A 4 7.24 12.26 10.38
N GLY A 5 7.37 12.10 9.08
CA GLY A 5 6.30 11.70 8.17
C GLY A 5 6.36 10.20 7.85
N LEU A 6 5.20 9.60 7.65
CA LEU A 6 5.05 8.23 7.17
C LEU A 6 4.28 8.25 5.84
N ALA A 7 4.91 7.82 4.75
CA ALA A 7 4.30 7.72 3.44
C ALA A 7 4.00 6.25 3.11
N LEU A 8 2.71 5.89 3.04
CA LEU A 8 2.22 4.53 2.81
C LEU A 8 1.72 4.38 1.37
N GLY A 9 2.41 3.55 0.60
CA GLY A 9 2.11 3.34 -0.81
C GLY A 9 0.83 2.56 -1.07
N GLY A 10 0.24 2.75 -2.25
CA GLY A 10 -0.86 1.93 -2.75
C GLY A 10 -0.39 0.53 -3.17
N GLY A 11 -1.31 -0.42 -3.26
CA GLY A 11 -0.94 -1.78 -3.69
C GLY A 11 -2.01 -2.83 -3.46
N GLY A 12 -3.26 -2.47 -3.22
CA GLY A 12 -4.35 -3.41 -2.95
C GLY A 12 -3.99 -4.35 -1.79
N ALA A 13 -4.10 -5.67 -1.98
CA ALA A 13 -3.77 -6.66 -0.95
C ALA A 13 -2.31 -6.61 -0.46
N ARG A 14 -1.37 -6.15 -1.30
CA ARG A 14 0.03 -5.94 -0.90
C ARG A 14 0.16 -4.87 0.18
N GLY A 15 -0.71 -3.86 0.16
CA GLY A 15 -0.75 -2.78 1.14
C GLY A 15 -1.04 -3.26 2.57
N LEU A 16 -1.53 -4.49 2.77
CA LEU A 16 -1.65 -5.07 4.10
C LEU A 16 -0.29 -5.23 4.81
N ALA A 17 0.83 -5.20 4.06
CA ALA A 17 2.18 -5.15 4.63
C ALA A 17 2.41 -3.91 5.51
N HIS A 18 1.70 -2.81 5.26
CA HIS A 18 1.78 -1.62 6.11
C HIS A 18 1.43 -1.91 7.56
N ILE A 19 0.51 -2.87 7.83
CA ILE A 19 0.14 -3.26 9.19
C ILE A 19 1.36 -3.81 9.94
N GLY A 20 2.16 -4.67 9.29
CA GLY A 20 3.39 -5.20 9.87
C GLY A 20 4.43 -4.11 10.16
N VAL A 21 4.59 -3.15 9.22
CA VAL A 21 5.45 -1.98 9.45
C VAL A 21 4.97 -1.18 10.67
N LEU A 22 3.67 -0.88 10.76
CA LEU A 22 3.09 -0.13 11.88
C LEU A 22 3.31 -0.85 13.21
N ARG A 23 3.20 -2.18 13.25
CA ARG A 23 3.46 -2.98 14.46
C ARG A 23 4.88 -2.79 14.97
N VAL A 24 5.88 -2.78 14.10
CA VAL A 24 7.27 -2.53 14.49
C VAL A 24 7.44 -1.10 14.99
N LEU A 25 6.86 -0.11 14.29
CA LEU A 25 6.88 1.29 14.74
C LEU A 25 6.27 1.46 16.14
N GLU A 26 5.11 0.84 16.40
CA GLU A 26 4.46 0.86 17.72
C GLU A 26 5.33 0.22 18.79
N THR A 27 5.87 -0.98 18.52
CA THR A 27 6.72 -1.73 19.45
C THR A 27 7.96 -0.93 19.87
N ASP A 28 8.53 -0.18 18.93
CA ASP A 28 9.74 0.63 19.16
C ASP A 28 9.40 2.06 19.64
N GLY A 29 8.13 2.40 19.75
CA GLY A 29 7.68 3.73 20.18
C GLY A 29 7.92 4.83 19.14
N VAL A 30 8.19 4.45 17.87
CA VAL A 30 8.33 5.39 16.75
C VAL A 30 6.96 5.90 16.35
N ARG A 31 6.72 7.21 16.52
CA ARG A 31 5.43 7.83 16.24
C ARG A 31 5.56 8.85 15.11
N PRO A 32 4.91 8.63 13.95
CA PRO A 32 4.83 9.64 12.91
C PRO A 32 3.98 10.82 13.40
N GLY A 33 4.42 12.02 13.07
CA GLY A 33 3.66 13.25 13.34
C GLY A 33 2.69 13.61 12.22
N VAL A 34 2.88 13.04 11.00
CA VAL A 34 1.98 13.16 9.86
C VAL A 34 2.01 11.87 9.04
N ILE A 35 0.89 11.54 8.39
CA ILE A 35 0.76 10.37 7.54
C ILE A 35 0.28 10.79 6.16
N ALA A 36 0.92 10.24 5.12
CA ALA A 36 0.45 10.34 3.74
C ALA A 36 0.15 8.94 3.21
N GLY A 37 -0.96 8.78 2.52
CA GLY A 37 -1.34 7.45 2.01
C GLY A 37 -1.98 7.49 0.63
N THR A 38 -1.78 6.42 -0.12
CA THR A 38 -2.42 6.19 -1.41
C THR A 38 -3.17 4.87 -1.37
N SER A 39 -4.43 4.83 -1.81
CA SER A 39 -5.21 3.59 -1.93
C SER A 39 -5.22 2.81 -0.60
N MET A 40 -4.79 1.54 -0.58
CA MET A 40 -4.69 0.74 0.64
C MET A 40 -3.81 1.42 1.70
N GLY A 41 -2.72 2.08 1.31
CA GLY A 41 -1.89 2.85 2.25
C GLY A 41 -2.66 4.01 2.89
N GLY A 42 -3.58 4.64 2.16
CA GLY A 42 -4.51 5.64 2.71
C GLY A 42 -5.48 5.06 3.72
N LEU A 43 -6.03 3.85 3.45
CA LEU A 43 -6.93 3.15 4.36
C LEU A 43 -6.23 2.75 5.66
N ILE A 44 -5.10 2.06 5.56
CA ILE A 44 -4.32 1.63 6.74
C ILE A 44 -3.81 2.85 7.51
N GLY A 45 -3.35 3.89 6.80
CA GLY A 45 -2.94 5.16 7.39
C GLY A 45 -4.07 5.86 8.14
N ALA A 46 -5.31 5.82 7.62
CA ALA A 46 -6.47 6.41 8.28
C ALA A 46 -6.84 5.69 9.58
N PHE A 47 -6.84 4.36 9.61
CA PHE A 47 -7.07 3.59 10.83
C PHE A 47 -6.02 3.92 11.89
N PHE A 48 -4.75 3.96 11.50
CA PHE A 48 -3.66 4.31 12.41
C PHE A 48 -3.74 5.77 12.88
N ALA A 49 -4.08 6.70 11.98
CA ALA A 49 -4.27 8.11 12.31
C ALA A 49 -5.45 8.35 13.25
N ALA A 50 -6.46 7.48 13.22
CA ALA A 50 -7.59 7.48 14.18
C ALA A 50 -7.21 6.90 15.55
N GLY A 51 -5.99 6.37 15.72
CA GLY A 51 -5.50 5.83 16.99
C GLY A 51 -5.68 4.32 17.16
N LEU A 52 -6.04 3.58 16.11
CA LEU A 52 -6.10 2.13 16.19
C LEU A 52 -4.68 1.54 16.19
N SER A 53 -4.47 0.50 17.01
CA SER A 53 -3.22 -0.26 17.00
C SER A 53 -3.09 -1.13 15.74
N ALA A 54 -1.88 -1.53 15.41
CA ALA A 54 -1.63 -2.46 14.31
C ALA A 54 -2.44 -3.76 14.45
N ASP A 55 -2.59 -4.30 15.66
CA ASP A 55 -3.38 -5.50 15.93
C ASP A 55 -4.88 -5.27 15.69
N ALA A 56 -5.41 -4.11 16.08
CA ALA A 56 -6.80 -3.74 15.79
C ALA A 56 -7.05 -3.61 14.29
N ILE A 57 -6.10 -3.03 13.56
CA ILE A 57 -6.17 -2.89 12.09
C ILE A 57 -6.10 -4.26 11.42
N GLU A 58 -5.22 -5.16 11.87
CA GLU A 58 -5.15 -6.55 11.37
C GLU A 58 -6.47 -7.29 11.60
N ASN A 59 -7.06 -7.15 12.79
CA ASN A 59 -8.35 -7.76 13.08
C ASN A 59 -9.44 -7.27 12.11
N ILE A 60 -9.53 -5.97 11.84
CA ILE A 60 -10.46 -5.41 10.85
C ILE A 60 -10.15 -6.01 9.46
N ALA A 61 -8.89 -5.96 9.02
CA ALA A 61 -8.48 -6.41 7.70
C ALA A 61 -8.77 -7.89 7.45
N SER A 62 -8.69 -8.73 8.49
CA SER A 62 -8.94 -10.17 8.44
C SER A 62 -10.43 -10.52 8.37
N HIS A 63 -11.31 -9.68 8.92
CA HIS A 63 -12.75 -9.91 8.95
C HIS A 63 -13.51 -9.20 7.82
N VAL A 64 -12.88 -8.25 7.15
CA VAL A 64 -13.49 -7.55 6.00
C VAL A 64 -13.65 -8.50 4.82
N SER A 65 -14.87 -8.58 4.28
CA SER A 65 -15.14 -9.29 3.03
C SER A 65 -14.70 -8.43 1.83
N TRP A 66 -13.40 -8.34 1.58
CA TRP A 66 -12.83 -7.56 0.49
C TRP A 66 -13.47 -7.88 -0.88
N ARG A 67 -13.81 -9.15 -1.13
CA ARG A 67 -14.50 -9.55 -2.37
C ARG A 67 -15.85 -8.87 -2.53
N SER A 68 -16.66 -8.82 -1.47
CA SER A 68 -17.99 -8.20 -1.54
C SER A 68 -17.90 -6.68 -1.72
N LEU A 69 -16.84 -6.05 -1.22
CA LEU A 69 -16.59 -4.62 -1.39
C LEU A 69 -16.03 -4.27 -2.79
N LEU A 70 -15.31 -5.20 -3.43
CA LEU A 70 -14.62 -5.01 -4.69
C LEU A 70 -15.24 -5.78 -5.87
N GLU A 71 -16.30 -6.60 -5.65
CA GLU A 71 -16.92 -7.38 -6.73
C GLU A 71 -17.57 -6.50 -7.80
N LEU A 72 -17.07 -6.68 -9.01
CA LEU A 72 -17.54 -6.05 -10.24
C LEU A 72 -18.89 -6.63 -10.66
N ARG A 73 -19.99 -5.92 -10.36
CA ARG A 73 -21.24 -6.13 -11.09
C ARG A 73 -21.55 -4.85 -11.88
N PRO A 74 -21.71 -4.89 -13.19
CA PRO A 74 -22.09 -3.73 -13.98
C PRO A 74 -23.34 -3.06 -13.42
N GLY A 75 -23.29 -1.74 -13.19
CA GLY A 75 -24.45 -0.96 -12.77
C GLY A 75 -24.74 -0.87 -11.27
N SER A 76 -23.89 -1.43 -10.37
CA SER A 76 -24.12 -1.37 -8.92
C SER A 76 -23.17 -0.42 -8.15
N GLY A 77 -22.41 0.42 -8.82
CA GLY A 77 -21.35 1.25 -8.24
C GLY A 77 -21.77 2.15 -7.08
N LEU A 78 -22.96 2.77 -7.17
CA LEU A 78 -23.44 3.68 -6.12
C LEU A 78 -23.78 2.94 -4.80
N LEU A 79 -24.39 1.76 -4.89
CA LEU A 79 -24.77 0.96 -3.71
C LEU A 79 -23.57 0.38 -2.97
N ARG A 80 -22.46 0.14 -3.65
CA ARG A 80 -21.24 -0.40 -3.08
C ARG A 80 -20.36 0.66 -2.44
N GLY A 81 -20.33 1.86 -2.99
CA GLY A 81 -19.68 3.00 -2.36
C GLY A 81 -20.24 3.26 -0.98
N SER A 82 -21.56 3.15 -0.80
CA SER A 82 -22.21 3.31 0.51
C SER A 82 -21.89 2.17 1.47
N ALA A 83 -21.78 0.92 1.01
CA ALA A 83 -21.39 -0.22 1.84
C ALA A 83 -19.93 -0.10 2.32
N PHE A 84 -19.03 0.36 1.45
CA PHE A 84 -17.64 0.62 1.80
C PHE A 84 -17.52 1.76 2.84
N GLU A 85 -18.20 2.88 2.60
CA GLU A 85 -18.25 3.99 3.57
C GLU A 85 -18.88 3.57 4.89
N ALA A 86 -19.95 2.76 4.87
CA ALA A 86 -20.59 2.24 6.08
C ALA A 86 -19.66 1.32 6.89
N MET A 87 -18.83 0.52 6.23
CA MET A 87 -17.79 -0.28 6.89
C MET A 87 -16.73 0.61 7.54
N LEU A 88 -16.24 1.62 6.82
CA LEU A 88 -15.25 2.56 7.36
C LEU A 88 -15.80 3.35 8.54
N ALA A 89 -17.08 3.79 8.48
CA ALA A 89 -17.74 4.56 9.53
C ALA A 89 -17.90 3.80 10.86
N GLN A 90 -17.73 2.48 10.87
CA GLN A 90 -17.74 1.70 12.13
C GLN A 90 -16.45 1.90 12.94
N HIS A 91 -15.37 2.37 12.30
CA HIS A 91 -14.03 2.40 12.88
C HIS A 91 -13.35 3.76 12.77
N LEU A 92 -13.81 4.63 11.88
CA LEU A 92 -13.19 5.92 11.58
C LEU A 92 -14.13 7.09 11.90
N PRO A 93 -13.57 8.23 12.30
CA PRO A 93 -14.31 9.47 12.40
C PRO A 93 -14.78 9.94 11.02
N ARG A 94 -15.68 10.93 11.01
CA ARG A 94 -16.27 11.40 9.77
C ARG A 94 -15.38 12.36 9.00
N THR A 95 -14.52 13.08 9.68
CA THR A 95 -13.69 14.12 9.09
C THR A 95 -12.21 13.93 9.38
N PHE A 96 -11.35 14.50 8.54
CA PHE A 96 -9.90 14.50 8.75
C PHE A 96 -9.50 15.22 10.04
N GLU A 97 -10.24 16.26 10.41
CA GLU A 97 -9.97 17.10 11.57
C GLU A 97 -10.13 16.37 12.90
N GLU A 98 -10.87 15.27 12.90
CA GLU A 98 -11.10 14.42 14.08
C GLU A 98 -10.01 13.36 14.29
N LEU A 99 -9.08 13.23 13.34
CA LEU A 99 -7.97 12.27 13.44
C LEU A 99 -6.92 12.72 14.47
N SER A 100 -6.35 11.78 15.19
CA SER A 100 -5.29 12.03 16.18
C SER A 100 -3.95 12.41 15.54
N ILE A 101 -3.71 11.93 14.31
CA ILE A 101 -2.52 12.27 13.51
C ILE A 101 -3.00 12.87 12.19
N PRO A 102 -2.46 14.03 11.76
CA PRO A 102 -2.79 14.61 10.47
C PRO A 102 -2.56 13.62 9.33
N LEU A 103 -3.58 13.45 8.49
CA LEU A 103 -3.57 12.54 7.35
C LEU A 103 -3.78 13.30 6.04
N ILE A 104 -3.08 12.89 5.00
CA ILE A 104 -3.32 13.28 3.63
C ILE A 104 -3.44 12.03 2.76
N VAL A 105 -4.46 11.96 1.92
CA VAL A 105 -4.56 10.90 0.92
C VAL A 105 -4.54 11.47 -0.48
N THR A 106 -3.98 10.71 -1.42
CA THR A 106 -3.90 11.12 -2.81
C THR A 106 -5.08 10.58 -3.61
N ALA A 107 -5.54 11.35 -4.59
CA ALA A 107 -6.50 10.93 -5.60
C ALA A 107 -6.10 11.49 -6.96
N THR A 108 -6.65 10.95 -8.03
CA THR A 108 -6.46 11.44 -9.39
C THR A 108 -7.76 11.99 -9.93
N ASP A 109 -7.80 13.25 -10.32
CA ASP A 109 -8.92 13.80 -11.07
C ASP A 109 -8.82 13.33 -12.54
N VAL A 110 -9.69 12.40 -12.90
CA VAL A 110 -9.65 11.76 -14.22
C VAL A 110 -10.16 12.65 -15.36
N LEU A 111 -10.83 13.77 -15.04
CA LEU A 111 -11.26 14.72 -16.05
C LEU A 111 -10.13 15.67 -16.47
N THR A 112 -9.26 16.03 -15.52
CA THR A 112 -8.17 16.98 -15.75
C THR A 112 -6.80 16.33 -15.81
N GLY A 113 -6.66 15.07 -15.41
CA GLY A 113 -5.40 14.35 -15.30
C GLY A 113 -4.49 14.89 -14.18
N ARG A 114 -5.05 15.54 -13.16
CA ARG A 114 -4.28 16.16 -12.08
C ARG A 114 -4.29 15.32 -10.82
N LEU A 115 -3.16 15.31 -10.12
CA LEU A 115 -3.06 14.78 -8.75
C LEU A 115 -3.81 15.71 -7.79
N VAL A 116 -4.57 15.10 -6.88
CA VAL A 116 -5.35 15.82 -5.86
C VAL A 116 -4.94 15.31 -4.48
N TYR A 117 -4.67 16.24 -3.57
CA TYR A 117 -4.43 15.98 -2.16
C TYR A 117 -5.70 16.22 -1.34
N LEU A 118 -6.16 15.20 -0.62
CA LEU A 118 -7.34 15.25 0.23
C LEU A 118 -6.87 15.12 1.68
N TYR A 119 -7.06 16.17 2.48
CA TYR A 119 -6.54 16.25 3.85
C TYR A 119 -7.45 17.04 4.80
N LYS A 120 -8.68 17.33 4.35
CA LYS A 120 -9.69 18.05 5.15
C LYS A 120 -11.10 17.68 4.73
N GLY A 121 -12.06 17.91 5.65
CA GLY A 121 -13.49 17.64 5.43
C GLY A 121 -13.79 16.13 5.48
N ASP A 122 -14.73 15.66 4.66
CA ASP A 122 -15.23 14.28 4.70
C ASP A 122 -14.14 13.25 4.40
N LEU A 123 -13.75 12.49 5.45
CA LEU A 123 -12.71 11.46 5.38
C LEU A 123 -13.17 10.23 4.60
N LEU A 124 -14.42 9.79 4.82
CA LEU A 124 -14.89 8.52 4.24
C LEU A 124 -14.99 8.62 2.72
N SER A 125 -15.51 9.73 2.21
CA SER A 125 -15.53 10.02 0.78
C SER A 125 -14.12 10.14 0.18
N ALA A 126 -13.15 10.71 0.91
CA ALA A 126 -11.76 10.79 0.47
C ALA A 126 -11.09 9.42 0.41
N LEU A 127 -11.34 8.55 1.40
CA LEU A 127 -10.83 7.18 1.42
C LEU A 127 -11.42 6.33 0.31
N ARG A 128 -12.69 6.54 -0.02
CA ARG A 128 -13.33 5.93 -1.18
C ARG A 128 -12.67 6.41 -2.48
N ALA A 129 -12.40 7.71 -2.62
CA ALA A 129 -11.76 8.27 -3.80
C ALA A 129 -10.34 7.74 -4.02
N THR A 130 -9.50 7.72 -2.95
CA THR A 130 -8.14 7.19 -3.04
C THR A 130 -8.09 5.70 -3.38
N SER A 131 -9.18 4.95 -3.10
CA SER A 131 -9.30 3.50 -3.34
C SER A 131 -10.09 3.17 -4.61
N ALA A 132 -10.49 4.16 -5.40
CA ALA A 132 -11.26 3.96 -6.64
C ALA A 132 -10.35 3.51 -7.79
N TYR A 133 -9.83 2.26 -7.69
CA TYR A 133 -8.91 1.69 -8.68
C TYR A 133 -9.60 1.48 -10.03
N PRO A 134 -9.02 1.96 -11.14
CA PRO A 134 -9.60 1.84 -12.47
C PRO A 134 -9.93 0.40 -12.86
N GLY A 135 -11.16 0.19 -13.33
CA GLY A 135 -11.65 -1.13 -13.71
C GLY A 135 -12.14 -2.02 -12.55
N ALA A 136 -11.93 -1.61 -11.29
CA ALA A 136 -12.40 -2.34 -10.11
C ALA A 136 -13.47 -1.57 -9.31
N VAL A 137 -13.31 -0.26 -9.17
CA VAL A 137 -14.20 0.60 -8.38
C VAL A 137 -14.53 1.86 -9.19
N ASP A 138 -15.79 2.28 -9.13
CA ASP A 138 -16.23 3.48 -9.84
C ASP A 138 -15.58 4.75 -9.26
N PRO A 139 -15.19 5.71 -10.11
CA PRO A 139 -14.70 7.01 -9.66
C PRO A 139 -15.72 7.76 -8.79
N VAL A 140 -15.21 8.61 -7.92
CA VAL A 140 -16.01 9.33 -6.91
C VAL A 140 -16.21 10.79 -7.34
N HIS A 141 -17.46 11.21 -7.42
CA HIS A 141 -17.79 12.63 -7.57
C HIS A 141 -17.57 13.36 -6.24
N ARG A 142 -16.65 14.33 -6.21
CA ARG A 142 -16.37 15.17 -5.04
C ARG A 142 -15.99 16.58 -5.48
N GLU A 143 -16.69 17.58 -4.95
CA GLU A 143 -16.38 19.02 -5.16
C GLU A 143 -16.19 19.39 -6.64
N GLY A 144 -17.07 18.88 -7.51
CA GLY A 144 -17.03 19.14 -8.96
C GLY A 144 -15.95 18.39 -9.74
N ARG A 145 -15.24 17.47 -9.09
CA ARG A 145 -14.20 16.61 -9.69
C ARG A 145 -14.68 15.17 -9.79
N LEU A 146 -14.09 14.42 -10.69
CA LEU A 146 -14.28 12.97 -10.80
C LEU A 146 -12.98 12.29 -10.40
N LEU A 147 -12.94 11.74 -9.18
CA LEU A 147 -11.74 11.24 -8.53
C LEU A 147 -11.62 9.71 -8.64
N ALA A 148 -10.45 9.25 -9.05
CA ALA A 148 -10.03 7.86 -9.03
C ALA A 148 -8.80 7.68 -8.13
N ASP A 149 -8.32 6.43 -8.01
CA ASP A 149 -7.18 6.06 -7.18
C ASP A 149 -5.96 6.95 -7.42
N GLY A 150 -5.36 7.41 -6.33
CA GLY A 150 -4.18 8.26 -6.37
C GLY A 150 -2.95 7.56 -6.95
N GLY A 151 -2.91 6.22 -6.91
CA GLY A 151 -1.82 5.41 -7.44
C GLY A 151 -1.62 5.54 -8.96
N ILE A 152 -2.60 6.08 -9.68
CA ILE A 152 -2.42 6.42 -11.11
C ILE A 152 -1.27 7.41 -11.29
N LEU A 153 -1.13 8.40 -10.38
CA LEU A 153 -0.15 9.48 -10.49
C LEU A 153 0.87 9.51 -9.36
N ASN A 154 0.55 8.98 -8.18
CA ASN A 154 1.40 9.04 -7.00
C ASN A 154 1.21 7.82 -6.09
N GLN A 155 1.93 6.78 -6.41
CA GLN A 155 1.81 5.50 -5.73
C GLN A 155 2.39 5.52 -4.31
N VAL A 156 3.52 6.23 -4.10
CA VAL A 156 4.18 6.37 -2.79
C VAL A 156 4.28 7.87 -2.46
N PRO A 157 3.37 8.42 -1.64
CA PRO A 157 3.13 9.85 -1.54
C PRO A 157 4.09 10.58 -0.58
N VAL A 158 5.41 10.52 -0.86
CA VAL A 158 6.44 11.20 -0.06
C VAL A 158 6.24 12.71 -0.07
N ASP A 159 5.97 13.28 -1.24
CA ASP A 159 5.70 14.71 -1.43
C ASP A 159 4.47 15.20 -0.66
N ALA A 160 3.45 14.33 -0.51
CA ALA A 160 2.28 14.65 0.29
C ALA A 160 2.60 14.71 1.81
N ALA A 161 3.49 13.82 2.29
CA ALA A 161 3.97 13.90 3.66
C ALA A 161 4.79 15.18 3.91
N LEU A 162 5.65 15.55 2.96
CA LEU A 162 6.40 16.81 3.00
C LEU A 162 5.45 18.03 2.96
N PHE A 163 4.38 17.97 2.16
CA PHE A 163 3.35 19.02 2.11
C PHE A 163 2.66 19.21 3.47
N LEU A 164 2.42 18.15 4.25
CA LEU A 164 1.91 18.24 5.63
C LEU A 164 2.95 18.71 6.66
N GLY A 165 4.18 19.04 6.24
CA GLY A 165 5.21 19.58 7.11
C GLY A 165 6.15 18.51 7.70
N ALA A 166 6.22 17.31 7.14
CA ALA A 166 7.25 16.35 7.52
C ALA A 166 8.63 16.92 7.18
N ALA A 167 9.55 16.84 8.14
CA ALA A 167 10.95 17.22 7.91
C ALA A 167 11.83 16.00 7.57
N LYS A 168 11.36 14.79 7.93
CA LYS A 168 11.93 13.50 7.55
C LYS A 168 10.80 12.56 7.18
N VAL A 169 11.00 11.69 6.20
CA VAL A 169 9.97 10.78 5.72
C VAL A 169 10.47 9.34 5.66
N ILE A 170 9.73 8.45 6.34
CA ILE A 170 9.79 7.01 6.11
C ILE A 170 8.74 6.69 5.05
N ALA A 171 9.16 6.08 3.95
CA ALA A 171 8.26 5.64 2.89
C ALA A 171 8.18 4.11 2.85
N VAL A 172 6.99 3.58 2.61
CA VAL A 172 6.76 2.14 2.43
C VAL A 172 6.21 1.91 1.03
N ASP A 173 7.04 1.32 0.19
CA ASP A 173 6.71 0.97 -1.19
C ASP A 173 6.32 -0.51 -1.27
N VAL A 174 5.06 -0.78 -1.52
CA VAL A 174 4.50 -2.13 -1.68
C VAL A 174 4.23 -2.47 -3.15
N THR A 175 4.76 -1.66 -4.08
CA THR A 175 4.78 -1.99 -5.49
C THR A 175 5.84 -3.05 -5.73
N THR A 176 5.45 -4.24 -6.12
CA THR A 176 6.42 -5.21 -6.63
C THR A 176 6.74 -4.83 -8.07
N PRO A 177 8.04 -4.69 -8.43
CA PRO A 177 8.41 -4.77 -9.83
C PRO A 177 7.84 -6.10 -10.32
N ALA A 178 6.91 -6.04 -11.27
CA ALA A 178 6.36 -7.26 -11.81
C ALA A 178 7.52 -8.09 -12.36
N PRO A 179 7.75 -9.33 -11.89
CA PRO A 179 8.76 -10.17 -12.46
C PRO A 179 8.51 -10.18 -13.96
N LEU A 180 9.52 -9.90 -14.73
CA LEU A 180 9.54 -10.32 -16.13
C LEU A 180 9.48 -11.85 -16.03
N ASP A 181 8.28 -12.38 -15.95
CA ASP A 181 8.05 -13.77 -16.27
C ASP A 181 8.55 -13.91 -17.70
N MET A 182 9.82 -14.31 -17.83
CA MET A 182 10.42 -14.68 -19.11
C MET A 182 9.81 -16.04 -19.47
N PRO A 183 8.61 -16.08 -20.05
CA PRO A 183 8.07 -17.35 -20.45
C PRO A 183 8.88 -17.82 -21.63
N ALA A 184 9.19 -19.07 -21.63
CA ALA A 184 9.49 -19.87 -22.80
C ALA A 184 10.91 -19.92 -23.35
N ARG A 185 11.75 -18.88 -23.34
CA ARG A 185 13.09 -19.06 -23.93
C ARG A 185 13.98 -20.03 -23.15
N ARG A 186 13.92 -20.00 -21.83
CA ARG A 186 14.71 -20.94 -21.00
C ARG A 186 14.14 -22.35 -21.02
N ARG A 187 12.80 -22.49 -21.02
CA ARG A 187 12.12 -23.78 -21.21
C ARG A 187 12.36 -24.34 -22.61
N PHE A 188 12.35 -23.50 -23.63
CA PHE A 188 12.62 -23.89 -25.01
C PHE A 188 14.05 -24.41 -25.23
N LEU A 189 15.07 -23.84 -24.58
CA LEU A 189 16.44 -24.33 -24.64
C LEU A 189 16.65 -25.66 -23.90
N LEU A 190 15.99 -25.84 -22.77
CA LEU A 190 16.02 -27.09 -21.98
C LEU A 190 15.26 -28.20 -22.71
N TRP A 191 14.18 -27.86 -23.38
CA TRP A 191 13.36 -28.81 -24.12
C TRP A 191 14.02 -29.31 -25.42
N ARG A 192 14.76 -28.45 -26.12
CA ARG A 192 15.58 -28.88 -27.29
C ARG A 192 16.64 -29.94 -26.94
N ARG A 193 17.00 -30.08 -25.69
CA ARG A 193 17.96 -31.10 -25.21
C ARG A 193 17.30 -32.41 -24.80
N ALA A 194 16.00 -32.46 -24.60
CA ALA A 194 15.29 -33.63 -24.04
C ALA A 194 14.67 -34.54 -25.13
N GLY A 195 14.65 -34.17 -26.41
CA GLY A 195 14.19 -35.07 -27.51
C GLY A 195 12.71 -35.48 -27.46
N GLU A 196 11.87 -34.82 -26.64
CA GLU A 196 10.46 -35.16 -26.49
C GLU A 196 9.56 -34.46 -27.51
N GLU A 197 8.48 -35.15 -27.94
CA GLU A 197 7.53 -34.62 -28.91
C GLU A 197 6.87 -33.31 -28.42
N ARG A 198 6.68 -32.34 -29.32
CA ARG A 198 6.01 -31.07 -29.05
C ARG A 198 4.66 -31.30 -28.39
N PRO A 199 4.41 -30.80 -27.16
CA PRO A 199 3.05 -30.65 -26.76
C PRO A 199 2.38 -29.72 -27.77
N ARG A 200 1.23 -30.08 -28.29
CA ARG A 200 0.35 -29.17 -29.03
C ARG A 200 -0.05 -28.05 -28.06
N SER A 201 0.83 -27.08 -27.91
CA SER A 201 0.47 -25.83 -27.24
C SER A 201 -0.40 -25.07 -28.23
N ASP A 202 -1.65 -24.94 -27.93
CA ASP A 202 -2.44 -23.82 -28.44
C ASP A 202 -1.64 -22.55 -28.19
N ALA A 203 -0.93 -22.11 -29.23
CA ALA A 203 -0.04 -20.95 -29.22
C ALA A 203 -0.85 -19.64 -29.26
N SER A 204 -1.99 -19.60 -28.59
CA SER A 204 -2.78 -18.40 -28.32
C SER A 204 -2.69 -17.97 -26.85
N SER A 205 -1.55 -18.17 -26.21
CA SER A 205 -1.28 -17.58 -24.88
C SER A 205 -0.92 -16.09 -24.98
N GLY A 206 -1.59 -15.38 -25.87
CA GLY A 206 -1.65 -13.92 -25.82
C GLY A 206 -2.34 -13.49 -24.53
N LEU A 207 -1.78 -12.52 -23.82
CA LEU A 207 -2.48 -11.85 -22.72
C LEU A 207 -3.83 -11.39 -23.26
N SER A 208 -4.94 -11.70 -22.54
CA SER A 208 -6.23 -11.09 -22.91
C SER A 208 -6.08 -9.57 -22.91
N PRO A 209 -6.84 -8.82 -23.73
CA PRO A 209 -6.73 -7.36 -23.78
C PRO A 209 -6.84 -6.69 -22.41
N ILE A 210 -7.71 -7.19 -21.54
CA ILE A 210 -7.86 -6.70 -20.16
C ILE A 210 -6.58 -6.96 -19.34
N ARG A 211 -6.00 -8.15 -19.41
CA ARG A 211 -4.75 -8.46 -18.71
C ARG A 211 -3.57 -7.66 -19.26
N ALA A 212 -3.54 -7.42 -20.55
CA ALA A 212 -2.53 -6.56 -21.18
C ALA A 212 -2.65 -5.11 -20.71
N LEU A 213 -3.86 -4.59 -20.61
CA LEU A 213 -4.12 -3.25 -20.09
C LEU A 213 -3.72 -3.12 -18.62
N THR A 214 -4.14 -4.04 -17.76
CA THR A 214 -3.75 -4.05 -16.34
C THR A 214 -2.23 -4.09 -16.20
N ARG A 215 -1.58 -4.93 -16.99
CA ARG A 215 -0.12 -5.02 -16.98
C ARG A 215 0.57 -3.74 -17.43
N ALA A 216 0.05 -3.09 -18.45
CA ALA A 216 0.57 -1.80 -18.91
C ALA A 216 0.45 -0.74 -17.82
N LEU A 217 -0.68 -0.67 -17.12
CA LEU A 217 -0.89 0.22 -15.97
C LEU A 217 0.12 -0.07 -14.85
N ASP A 218 0.31 -1.33 -14.47
CA ASP A 218 1.29 -1.72 -13.44
C ASP A 218 2.71 -1.28 -13.80
N ILE A 219 3.10 -1.45 -15.08
CA ILE A 219 4.42 -1.02 -15.56
C ILE A 219 4.56 0.50 -15.51
N MET A 220 3.55 1.22 -15.98
CA MET A 220 3.56 2.70 -15.97
C MET A 220 3.60 3.24 -14.54
N GLN A 221 2.82 2.67 -13.63
CA GLN A 221 2.82 3.04 -12.21
C GLN A 221 4.19 2.79 -11.56
N ALA A 222 4.83 1.64 -11.83
CA ALA A 222 6.16 1.34 -11.29
C ALA A 222 7.20 2.36 -11.78
N GLN A 223 7.23 2.67 -13.08
CA GLN A 223 8.16 3.65 -13.65
C GLN A 223 7.92 5.07 -13.11
N LEU A 224 6.66 5.45 -12.97
CA LEU A 224 6.31 6.75 -12.39
C LEU A 224 6.70 6.82 -10.91
N THR A 225 6.53 5.72 -10.16
CA THR A 225 6.94 5.62 -8.75
C THR A 225 8.45 5.82 -8.60
N ASP A 226 9.26 5.12 -9.38
CA ASP A 226 10.71 5.28 -9.36
C ASP A 226 11.13 6.72 -9.70
N THR A 227 10.48 7.33 -10.69
CA THR A 227 10.72 8.72 -11.07
C THR A 227 10.37 9.68 -9.92
N ARG A 228 9.21 9.51 -9.29
CA ARG A 228 8.78 10.35 -8.16
C ARG A 228 9.66 10.18 -6.93
N LEU A 229 10.07 8.96 -6.60
CA LEU A 229 10.99 8.67 -5.50
C LEU A 229 12.40 9.25 -5.75
N SER A 230 12.78 9.43 -7.01
CA SER A 230 14.02 10.16 -7.36
C SER A 230 13.91 11.66 -7.11
N LEU A 231 12.74 12.25 -7.34
CA LEU A 231 12.46 13.67 -7.12
C LEU A 231 12.20 14.00 -5.64
N TYR A 232 11.40 13.15 -4.98
CA TYR A 232 11.01 13.27 -3.58
C TYR A 232 11.61 12.10 -2.81
N LYS A 233 12.91 12.19 -2.56
CA LYS A 233 13.65 11.12 -1.90
C LYS A 233 13.26 11.02 -0.42
N PRO A 234 12.74 9.87 0.06
CA PRO A 234 12.51 9.67 1.49
C PRO A 234 13.84 9.49 2.23
N ASP A 235 13.85 9.75 3.53
CA ASP A 235 15.02 9.48 4.40
C ASP A 235 15.22 7.98 4.61
N LEU A 236 14.14 7.20 4.62
CA LEU A 236 14.16 5.74 4.63
C LEU A 236 13.07 5.20 3.71
N LEU A 237 13.43 4.24 2.86
CA LEU A 237 12.52 3.54 1.98
C LEU A 237 12.49 2.06 2.33
N LEU A 238 11.32 1.60 2.79
CA LEU A 238 11.04 0.20 3.09
C LEU A 238 10.37 -0.45 1.89
N ARG A 239 10.86 -1.63 1.48
CA ARG A 239 10.32 -2.41 0.35
C ARG A 239 10.08 -3.86 0.77
N PRO A 240 8.96 -4.18 1.42
CA PRO A 240 8.62 -5.54 1.81
C PRO A 240 8.64 -6.51 0.62
N SER A 241 9.19 -7.70 0.83
CA SER A 241 9.18 -8.76 -0.18
C SER A 241 7.78 -9.38 -0.31
N LEU A 242 7.05 -9.02 -1.37
CA LEU A 242 5.65 -9.38 -1.58
C LEU A 242 5.49 -10.32 -2.79
N GLU A 243 6.49 -11.14 -3.08
CA GLU A 243 6.46 -12.10 -4.18
C GLU A 243 5.26 -13.04 -4.08
N GLY A 244 4.56 -13.24 -5.20
CA GLY A 244 3.38 -14.09 -5.28
C GLY A 244 2.12 -13.51 -4.62
N ILE A 245 2.13 -12.25 -4.14
CA ILE A 245 0.94 -11.54 -3.71
C ILE A 245 0.48 -10.61 -4.83
N GLU A 246 -0.62 -10.97 -5.46
CA GLU A 246 -1.25 -10.13 -6.49
C GLU A 246 -2.10 -9.02 -5.85
N LEU A 247 -2.44 -7.98 -6.64
CA LEU A 247 -3.23 -6.82 -6.21
C LEU A 247 -4.54 -7.20 -5.47
N MET A 248 -5.19 -8.28 -5.91
CA MET A 248 -6.48 -8.75 -5.38
C MET A 248 -6.36 -10.00 -4.49
N SER A 249 -5.16 -10.35 -4.05
CA SER A 249 -4.90 -11.56 -3.25
C SER A 249 -5.19 -11.40 -1.76
N PHE A 250 -6.35 -10.87 -1.40
CA PHE A 250 -6.76 -10.60 0.00
C PHE A 250 -6.84 -11.85 0.91
N ARG A 251 -6.61 -13.04 0.39
CA ARG A 251 -6.52 -14.27 1.21
C ARG A 251 -5.16 -14.47 1.87
N ARG A 252 -4.15 -13.66 1.48
CA ARG A 252 -2.78 -13.74 1.99
C ARG A 252 -2.47 -12.62 2.99
N VAL A 253 -3.43 -12.24 3.83
CA VAL A 253 -3.29 -11.17 4.83
C VAL A 253 -2.05 -11.40 5.67
N ASP A 254 -1.95 -12.55 6.33
CA ASP A 254 -0.83 -12.89 7.23
C ASP A 254 0.54 -12.84 6.54
N THR A 255 0.60 -13.32 5.28
CA THR A 255 1.86 -13.31 4.51
C THR A 255 2.31 -11.88 4.23
N ALA A 256 1.38 -10.98 3.86
CA ALA A 256 1.70 -9.59 3.58
C ALA A 256 2.13 -8.87 4.86
N ILE A 257 1.41 -9.05 5.97
CA ILE A 257 1.74 -8.44 7.27
C ILE A 257 3.13 -8.87 7.74
N LYS A 258 3.44 -10.17 7.70
CA LYS A 258 4.76 -10.69 8.07
C LYS A 258 5.88 -10.14 7.20
N ALA A 259 5.65 -9.94 5.91
CA ALA A 259 6.64 -9.33 5.02
C ALA A 259 6.92 -7.88 5.42
N GLY A 260 5.88 -7.11 5.76
CA GLY A 260 6.03 -5.74 6.27
C GLY A 260 6.77 -5.68 7.61
N GLU A 261 6.44 -6.59 8.52
CA GLU A 261 7.09 -6.70 9.83
C GLU A 261 8.58 -7.05 9.69
N HIS A 262 8.89 -8.03 8.83
CA HIS A 262 10.28 -8.43 8.56
C HIS A 262 11.11 -7.27 7.98
N GLU A 263 10.58 -6.56 7.00
CA GLU A 263 11.26 -5.42 6.38
C GLU A 263 11.52 -4.29 7.38
N ALA A 264 10.50 -3.93 8.17
CA ALA A 264 10.64 -2.87 9.18
C ALA A 264 11.63 -3.29 10.28
N PHE A 265 11.61 -4.56 10.70
CA PHE A 265 12.55 -5.09 11.68
C PHE A 265 13.98 -5.08 11.16
N ALA A 266 14.20 -5.39 9.89
CA ALA A 266 15.54 -5.32 9.27
C ALA A 266 16.13 -3.90 9.28
N HIS A 267 15.28 -2.86 9.27
CA HIS A 267 15.65 -1.45 9.27
C HIS A 267 15.40 -0.75 10.62
N ARG A 268 15.27 -1.54 11.69
CA ARG A 268 14.86 -1.06 13.02
C ARG A 268 15.75 0.06 13.57
N ASP A 269 17.05 -0.07 13.44
CA ASP A 269 17.99 0.92 13.93
C ASP A 269 17.86 2.26 13.22
N ASP A 270 17.58 2.23 11.91
CA ASP A 270 17.36 3.42 11.10
C ASP A 270 16.02 4.09 11.48
N LEU A 271 14.98 3.30 11.74
CA LEU A 271 13.66 3.80 12.19
C LEU A 271 13.78 4.53 13.52
N ILE A 272 14.49 3.95 14.50
CA ILE A 272 14.73 4.55 15.80
C ILE A 272 15.58 5.83 15.67
N ALA A 273 16.61 5.81 14.84
CA ALA A 273 17.48 6.97 14.60
C ALA A 273 16.71 8.14 13.94
N LEU A 274 15.84 7.84 12.98
CA LEU A 274 14.99 8.87 12.33
C LEU A 274 13.99 9.51 13.29
N ALA A 275 13.47 8.73 14.25
CA ALA A 275 12.61 9.25 15.29
C ALA A 275 13.33 10.10 16.34
N GLY A 276 14.66 10.22 16.27
CA GLY A 276 15.49 10.96 17.25
C GLY A 276 15.55 10.27 18.61
N MET A 277 15.29 8.97 18.67
CA MET A 277 15.34 8.17 19.89
C MET A 277 16.76 7.61 20.09
N PRO A 278 17.23 7.45 21.34
CA PRO A 278 18.52 6.79 21.60
C PRO A 278 18.45 5.32 21.16
N ARG A 279 19.51 4.81 20.56
CA ARG A 279 19.61 3.37 20.22
C ARG A 279 19.40 2.54 21.49
N ARG A 280 18.46 1.58 21.46
CA ARG A 280 18.38 0.57 22.52
C ARG A 280 19.64 -0.27 22.47
N ALA A 281 20.29 -0.45 23.63
CA ALA A 281 21.37 -1.42 23.76
C ALA A 281 20.85 -2.80 23.28
N PRO A 282 21.67 -3.58 22.55
CA PRO A 282 21.27 -4.93 22.15
C PRO A 282 20.83 -5.69 23.39
N ALA A 283 19.67 -6.35 23.33
CA ALA A 283 19.21 -7.21 24.40
C ALA A 283 20.31 -8.26 24.65
N MET A 284 20.89 -8.27 25.84
CA MET A 284 21.82 -9.33 26.23
C MET A 284 21.06 -10.64 26.14
N LEU A 285 21.50 -11.53 25.27
CA LEU A 285 21.03 -12.91 25.27
C LEU A 285 21.23 -13.47 26.69
N PRO A 286 20.27 -14.22 27.24
CA PRO A 286 20.50 -14.94 28.49
C PRO A 286 21.76 -15.76 28.33
N GLN A 287 22.73 -15.57 29.22
CA GLN A 287 23.89 -16.44 29.28
C GLN A 287 23.34 -17.83 29.64
N GLU A 288 23.63 -18.83 28.81
CA GLU A 288 23.43 -20.22 29.18
C GLU A 288 24.20 -20.44 30.48
N GLU A 289 23.48 -20.66 31.57
CA GLU A 289 24.07 -21.18 32.81
C GLU A 289 24.65 -22.55 32.44
N GLY A 290 25.96 -22.59 32.30
CA GLY A 290 26.70 -23.84 32.12
C GLY A 290 26.49 -24.70 33.36
N ASP A 291 25.86 -25.85 33.16
CA ASP A 291 25.86 -26.92 34.14
C ASP A 291 27.31 -27.31 34.50
N ALA A 292 27.62 -27.13 35.76
CA ALA A 292 28.82 -27.67 36.42
C ALA A 292 28.46 -28.94 37.15
#